data_0fff72016f4d76b7b47f30622f7b7af7
#
_entry.id   0fff72016f4d76b7b47f30622f7b7af7
#
_cell.length_a   1.000
_cell.length_b   1.000
_cell.length_c   1.000
_cell.angle_alpha   90.00
_cell.angle_beta   90.00
_cell.angle_gamma   90.00
#
_symmetry.space_group_name_H-M   'P 1'
#
loop_
_entity.id
_entity.type
_entity.pdbx_description
1 polymer ?
#
loop_
_entity_poly.entity_id
_entity_poly.type
_entity_poly.pdbx_seq_one_letter_code
_entity_poly.pdbx_strand_id
1 'polypeptide(L)'
;MQYYVGVDNHKKFSYMSVMDEKGVVVKEGRVVNTKEAVNKFLGKEYTKGTSAVLEAGRNWTVMYDWLEEELGEVKLAHPLKVKAIAEAKIKTDKIDAKTLAHLLRCDLVPEAYVCDKDTRVVKNILRQRMFLVKLATMVKNRIHLIIDRHPEVKNQIDLSDLFGKQGME
;
A
#
# COMPACT_ATOMS: atom_id res chain seq x y z
N MET A 1 -8.62 -14.44 -25.58
CA MET A 1 -8.47 -15.23 -24.34
C MET A 1 -8.14 -14.22 -23.25
N GLN A 2 -8.93 -14.20 -22.21
CA GLN A 2 -8.77 -13.27 -21.09
C GLN A 2 -7.89 -13.91 -20.00
N TYR A 3 -6.99 -13.12 -19.43
CA TYR A 3 -6.13 -13.56 -18.32
C TYR A 3 -6.32 -12.68 -17.10
N TYR A 4 -6.04 -13.23 -15.95
CA TYR A 4 -6.20 -12.59 -14.65
C TYR A 4 -4.89 -12.70 -13.87
N VAL A 5 -4.31 -11.56 -13.52
CA VAL A 5 -3.03 -11.49 -12.80
C VAL A 5 -3.27 -11.09 -11.35
N GLY A 6 -2.94 -11.98 -10.43
CA GLY A 6 -2.89 -11.64 -9.01
C GLY A 6 -1.45 -11.30 -8.60
N VAL A 7 -1.29 -10.22 -7.85
CA VAL A 7 0.02 -9.71 -7.43
C VAL A 7 0.07 -9.57 -5.92
N ASP A 8 0.90 -10.38 -5.26
CA ASP A 8 1.29 -10.17 -3.87
C ASP A 8 2.56 -9.32 -3.83
N ASN A 9 2.40 -8.05 -3.43
CA ASN A 9 3.44 -7.03 -3.57
C ASN A 9 4.21 -6.79 -2.27
N HIS A 10 5.47 -7.21 -2.22
CA HIS A 10 6.40 -6.95 -1.14
C HIS A 10 7.33 -5.75 -1.42
N LYS A 11 8.26 -5.46 -0.51
CA LYS A 11 9.16 -4.31 -0.62
C LYS A 11 10.14 -4.41 -1.79
N LYS A 12 10.73 -5.57 -2.03
CA LYS A 12 11.81 -5.77 -3.01
C LYS A 12 11.40 -6.63 -4.19
N PHE A 13 10.37 -7.41 -4.05
CA PHE A 13 9.86 -8.32 -5.06
C PHE A 13 8.36 -8.47 -4.92
N SER A 14 7.71 -8.99 -5.92
CA SER A 14 6.32 -9.42 -5.88
C SER A 14 6.22 -10.87 -6.32
N TYR A 15 5.24 -11.60 -5.82
CA TYR A 15 4.85 -12.86 -6.40
C TYR A 15 3.66 -12.61 -7.33
N MET A 16 3.76 -13.07 -8.56
CA MET A 16 2.72 -12.89 -9.57
C MET A 16 2.18 -14.25 -10.02
N SER A 17 0.88 -14.34 -10.19
CA SER A 17 0.20 -15.54 -10.71
C SER A 17 -0.74 -15.11 -11.83
N VAL A 18 -0.54 -15.66 -13.03
CA VAL A 18 -1.39 -15.47 -14.20
C VAL A 18 -2.30 -16.66 -14.36
N MET A 19 -3.59 -16.41 -14.48
CA MET A 19 -4.63 -17.42 -14.54
C MET A 19 -5.49 -17.23 -15.77
N ASP A 20 -5.92 -18.31 -16.41
CA ASP A 20 -6.85 -18.27 -17.54
C ASP A 20 -8.33 -18.19 -17.09
N GLU A 21 -9.24 -18.09 -18.03
CA GLU A 21 -10.70 -18.07 -17.81
C GLU A 21 -11.22 -19.29 -17.07
N LYS A 22 -10.54 -20.44 -17.20
CA LYS A 22 -10.92 -21.70 -16.54
C LYS A 22 -10.40 -21.79 -15.10
N GLY A 23 -9.59 -20.82 -14.66
CA GLY A 23 -8.99 -20.82 -13.34
C GLY A 23 -7.70 -21.64 -13.25
N VAL A 24 -7.10 -21.99 -14.39
CA VAL A 24 -5.81 -22.69 -14.43
C VAL A 24 -4.68 -21.66 -14.38
N VAL A 25 -3.73 -21.85 -13.49
CA VAL A 25 -2.51 -21.03 -13.43
C VAL A 25 -1.62 -21.39 -14.60
N VAL A 26 -1.45 -20.45 -15.53
CA VAL A 26 -0.63 -20.64 -16.75
C VAL A 26 0.80 -20.12 -16.57
N LYS A 27 1.02 -19.18 -15.66
CA LYS A 27 2.34 -18.66 -15.31
C LYS A 27 2.35 -18.16 -13.88
N GLU A 28 3.40 -18.41 -13.16
CA GLU A 28 3.61 -17.85 -11.82
C GLU A 28 5.09 -17.68 -11.53
N GLY A 29 5.41 -16.79 -10.62
CA GLY A 29 6.80 -16.61 -10.22
C GLY A 29 7.04 -15.36 -9.37
N ARG A 30 8.26 -15.34 -8.83
CA ARG A 30 8.79 -14.20 -8.09
C ARG A 30 9.43 -13.22 -9.07
N VAL A 31 9.01 -11.96 -8.99
CA VAL A 31 9.43 -10.86 -9.88
C VAL A 31 10.06 -9.76 -9.04
N VAL A 32 11.23 -9.28 -9.40
CA VAL A 32 11.85 -8.12 -8.75
C VAL A 32 11.01 -6.89 -9.07
N ASN A 33 10.84 -5.99 -8.08
CA ASN A 33 10.03 -4.78 -8.25
C ASN A 33 10.77 -3.72 -9.05
N THR A 34 10.92 -3.98 -10.35
CA THR A 34 11.36 -3.03 -11.37
C THR A 34 10.41 -3.13 -12.57
N LYS A 35 10.21 -2.02 -13.28
CA LYS A 35 9.30 -1.97 -14.43
C LYS A 35 9.71 -2.99 -15.51
N GLU A 36 11.00 -3.09 -15.76
CA GLU A 36 11.57 -4.01 -16.76
C GLU A 36 11.30 -5.48 -16.39
N ALA A 37 11.42 -5.85 -15.11
CA ALA A 37 11.17 -7.22 -14.66
C ALA A 37 9.68 -7.57 -14.71
N VAL A 38 8.79 -6.64 -14.38
CA VAL A 38 7.34 -6.80 -14.50
C VAL A 38 6.95 -7.00 -15.96
N ASN A 39 7.43 -6.13 -16.86
CA ASN A 39 7.16 -6.22 -18.28
C ASN A 39 7.73 -7.50 -18.91
N LYS A 40 8.92 -7.92 -18.48
CA LYS A 40 9.51 -9.19 -18.90
C LYS A 40 8.70 -10.40 -18.43
N PHE A 41 8.15 -10.33 -17.23
CA PHE A 41 7.29 -11.40 -16.70
C PHE A 41 5.99 -11.48 -17.47
N LEU A 42 5.29 -10.36 -17.70
CA LEU A 42 4.06 -10.32 -18.46
C LEU A 42 4.32 -10.68 -19.94
N GLY A 43 5.37 -10.13 -20.54
CA GLY A 43 5.66 -10.32 -21.96
C GLY A 43 4.51 -9.80 -22.84
N LYS A 44 4.62 -10.00 -24.14
CA LYS A 44 3.58 -9.57 -25.10
C LYS A 44 2.32 -10.45 -25.06
N GLU A 45 2.43 -11.63 -24.49
CA GLU A 45 1.37 -12.64 -24.44
C GLU A 45 0.24 -12.25 -23.46
N TYR A 46 0.60 -11.63 -22.33
CA TYR A 46 -0.34 -11.29 -21.26
C TYR A 46 -0.61 -9.78 -21.12
N THR A 47 -0.56 -9.02 -22.21
CA THR A 47 -0.83 -7.57 -22.18
C THR A 47 -2.25 -7.24 -22.61
N LYS A 48 -2.72 -7.73 -23.76
CA LYS A 48 -4.06 -7.44 -24.27
C LYS A 48 -5.10 -8.40 -23.68
N GLY A 49 -6.20 -7.86 -23.16
CA GLY A 49 -7.28 -8.64 -22.56
C GLY A 49 -6.91 -9.26 -21.22
N THR A 50 -5.95 -8.68 -20.52
CA THR A 50 -5.52 -9.12 -19.19
C THR A 50 -5.86 -8.06 -18.17
N SER A 51 -6.51 -8.47 -17.10
CA SER A 51 -6.78 -7.62 -15.93
C SER A 51 -5.86 -8.03 -14.77
N ALA A 52 -5.47 -7.09 -13.94
CA ALA A 52 -4.64 -7.36 -12.76
C ALA A 52 -5.30 -6.91 -11.46
N VAL A 53 -4.90 -7.54 -10.37
CA VAL A 53 -5.27 -7.12 -9.01
C VAL A 53 -4.07 -7.22 -8.07
N LEU A 54 -3.94 -6.21 -7.20
CA LEU A 54 -2.98 -6.23 -6.11
C LEU A 54 -3.62 -5.67 -4.83
N GLU A 55 -3.08 -6.04 -3.67
CA GLU A 55 -3.57 -5.49 -2.40
C GLU A 55 -3.02 -4.08 -2.13
N ALA A 56 -3.83 -3.25 -1.45
CA ALA A 56 -3.45 -1.92 -0.96
C ALA A 56 -2.42 -2.01 0.19
N GLY A 57 -1.22 -2.49 -0.11
CA GLY A 57 -0.09 -2.58 0.81
C GLY A 57 0.75 -1.31 0.86
N ARG A 58 1.99 -1.42 1.35
CA ARG A 58 2.87 -0.25 1.55
C ARG A 58 3.29 0.45 0.26
N ASN A 59 3.62 -0.28 -0.78
CA ASN A 59 4.19 0.23 -2.04
C ASN A 59 3.27 -0.02 -3.25
N TRP A 60 1.97 -0.14 -3.02
CA TRP A 60 1.02 -0.49 -4.06
C TRP A 60 1.00 0.48 -5.24
N THR A 61 1.20 1.78 -5.01
CA THR A 61 1.05 2.82 -6.04
C THR A 61 1.99 2.63 -7.23
N VAL A 62 3.25 2.29 -6.96
CA VAL A 62 4.27 2.10 -8.00
C VAL A 62 3.96 0.88 -8.85
N MET A 63 3.63 -0.24 -8.22
CA MET A 63 3.26 -1.47 -8.92
C MET A 63 1.96 -1.30 -9.69
N TYR A 64 0.98 -0.63 -9.10
CA TYR A 64 -0.29 -0.30 -9.74
C TYR A 64 -0.07 0.49 -11.04
N ASP A 65 0.74 1.56 -10.98
CA ASP A 65 1.00 2.41 -12.14
C ASP A 65 1.73 1.64 -13.26
N TRP A 66 2.67 0.76 -12.93
CA TRP A 66 3.33 -0.09 -13.94
C TRP A 66 2.37 -1.08 -14.59
N LEU A 67 1.51 -1.70 -13.82
CA LEU A 67 0.50 -2.64 -14.34
C LEU A 67 -0.56 -1.92 -15.17
N GLU A 68 -1.01 -0.74 -14.74
CA GLU A 68 -2.00 0.08 -15.47
C GLU A 68 -1.47 0.51 -16.85
N GLU A 69 -0.19 0.89 -16.93
CA GLU A 69 0.45 1.25 -18.21
C GLU A 69 0.53 0.06 -19.18
N GLU A 70 0.74 -1.16 -18.69
CA GLU A 70 0.90 -2.36 -19.53
C GLU A 70 -0.42 -3.07 -19.86
N LEU A 71 -1.35 -3.13 -18.91
CA LEU A 71 -2.56 -3.93 -19.01
C LEU A 71 -3.82 -3.09 -19.25
N GLY A 72 -3.84 -1.86 -18.80
CA GLY A 72 -4.99 -0.93 -18.88
C GLY A 72 -6.06 -1.13 -17.81
N GLU A 73 -6.30 -2.35 -17.34
CA GLU A 73 -7.26 -2.64 -16.28
C GLU A 73 -6.56 -3.22 -15.05
N VAL A 74 -6.57 -2.47 -13.95
CA VAL A 74 -5.98 -2.89 -12.67
C VAL A 74 -6.93 -2.55 -11.53
N LYS A 75 -7.24 -3.55 -10.71
CA LYS A 75 -8.05 -3.38 -9.50
C LYS A 75 -7.14 -3.34 -8.27
N LEU A 76 -7.44 -2.44 -7.35
CA LEU A 76 -6.80 -2.39 -6.04
C LEU A 76 -7.71 -3.06 -5.02
N ALA A 77 -7.25 -4.13 -4.38
CA ALA A 77 -8.02 -4.86 -3.39
C ALA A 77 -7.84 -4.30 -1.98
N HIS A 78 -8.93 -4.26 -1.21
CA HIS A 78 -8.91 -3.81 0.18
C HIS A 78 -8.45 -4.96 1.09
N PRO A 79 -7.28 -4.89 1.78
CA PRO A 79 -6.66 -6.02 2.46
C PRO A 79 -7.56 -6.70 3.50
N LEU A 80 -8.23 -5.91 4.37
CA LEU A 80 -9.09 -6.47 5.41
C LEU A 80 -10.32 -7.20 4.84
N LYS A 81 -10.86 -6.72 3.74
CA LYS A 81 -12.01 -7.35 3.09
C LYS A 81 -11.59 -8.60 2.32
N VAL A 82 -10.42 -8.59 1.64
CA VAL A 82 -9.84 -9.80 1.01
C VAL A 82 -9.63 -10.86 2.05
N LYS A 83 -9.03 -10.53 3.20
CA LYS A 83 -8.82 -11.48 4.29
C LYS A 83 -10.13 -12.11 4.79
N ALA A 84 -11.20 -11.33 4.88
CA ALA A 84 -12.51 -11.83 5.31
C ALA A 84 -13.15 -12.82 4.31
N ILE A 85 -12.83 -12.70 3.01
CA ILE A 85 -13.37 -13.57 1.95
C ILE A 85 -12.51 -14.83 1.76
N ALA A 86 -11.19 -14.68 1.87
CA ALA A 86 -10.22 -15.71 1.48
C ALA A 86 -9.16 -15.95 2.56
N GLU A 87 -9.58 -16.31 3.77
CA GLU A 87 -8.65 -16.66 4.85
C GLU A 87 -8.08 -18.07 4.63
N ALA A 88 -6.82 -18.16 4.22
CA ALA A 88 -6.12 -19.43 4.08
C ALA A 88 -5.46 -19.84 5.41
N LYS A 89 -5.58 -21.15 5.79
CA LYS A 89 -4.89 -21.70 6.96
C LYS A 89 -3.37 -21.68 6.82
N ILE A 90 -2.87 -21.80 5.58
CA ILE A 90 -1.45 -21.74 5.24
C ILE A 90 -1.27 -20.53 4.34
N LYS A 91 -0.43 -19.59 4.76
CA LYS A 91 -0.15 -18.36 4.03
C LYS A 91 1.24 -18.44 3.37
N THR A 92 1.27 -18.25 2.05
CA THR A 92 2.50 -18.05 1.27
C THR A 92 2.22 -17.04 0.17
N ASP A 93 3.25 -16.29 -0.24
CA ASP A 93 3.15 -15.29 -1.31
C ASP A 93 2.51 -15.88 -2.60
N LYS A 94 2.82 -17.13 -2.90
CA LYS A 94 2.23 -17.88 -4.01
C LYS A 94 0.73 -18.07 -3.86
N ILE A 95 0.27 -18.49 -2.68
CA ILE A 95 -1.16 -18.70 -2.37
C ILE A 95 -1.89 -17.36 -2.41
N ASP A 96 -1.31 -16.33 -1.84
CA ASP A 96 -1.91 -14.99 -1.81
C ASP A 96 -2.09 -14.42 -3.22
N ALA A 97 -1.06 -14.48 -4.08
CA ALA A 97 -1.17 -14.05 -5.48
C ALA A 97 -2.20 -14.89 -6.27
N LYS A 98 -2.22 -16.20 -6.09
CA LYS A 98 -3.21 -17.10 -6.72
C LYS A 98 -4.63 -16.78 -6.26
N THR A 99 -4.82 -16.54 -4.98
CA THR A 99 -6.13 -16.16 -4.39
C THR A 99 -6.63 -14.85 -4.99
N LEU A 100 -5.77 -13.85 -5.10
CA LEU A 100 -6.12 -12.58 -5.75
C LEU A 100 -6.53 -12.79 -7.22
N ALA A 101 -5.80 -13.60 -7.99
CA ALA A 101 -6.17 -13.91 -9.37
C ALA A 101 -7.54 -14.61 -9.46
N HIS A 102 -7.85 -15.54 -8.53
CA HIS A 102 -9.17 -16.17 -8.45
C HIS A 102 -10.29 -15.19 -8.12
N LEU A 103 -10.08 -14.30 -7.14
CA LEU A 103 -11.07 -13.27 -6.80
C LEU A 103 -11.33 -12.35 -8.00
N LEU A 104 -10.28 -11.97 -8.74
CA LEU A 104 -10.43 -11.14 -9.93
C LEU A 104 -11.23 -11.87 -11.02
N ARG A 105 -10.90 -13.13 -11.32
CA ARG A 105 -11.59 -13.94 -12.31
C ARG A 105 -13.07 -14.12 -11.99
N CYS A 106 -13.42 -14.24 -10.71
CA CYS A 106 -14.81 -14.41 -10.26
C CYS A 106 -15.55 -13.08 -10.04
N ASP A 107 -14.92 -11.94 -10.31
CA ASP A 107 -15.43 -10.59 -10.01
C ASP A 107 -15.82 -10.39 -8.54
N LEU A 108 -15.04 -10.99 -7.63
CA LEU A 108 -15.24 -10.94 -6.18
C LEU A 108 -14.20 -10.08 -5.47
N VAL A 109 -13.45 -9.25 -6.21
CA VAL A 109 -12.45 -8.35 -5.62
C VAL A 109 -13.16 -7.26 -4.81
N PRO A 110 -12.94 -7.18 -3.49
CA PRO A 110 -13.44 -6.05 -2.70
C PRO A 110 -12.57 -4.82 -2.97
N GLU A 111 -12.97 -4.04 -3.97
CA GLU A 111 -12.16 -2.95 -4.47
C GLU A 111 -11.95 -1.83 -3.43
N ALA A 112 -10.74 -1.27 -3.43
CA ALA A 112 -10.38 -0.03 -2.79
C ALA A 112 -10.32 1.08 -3.85
N TYR A 113 -10.80 2.26 -3.50
CA TYR A 113 -10.79 3.40 -4.41
C TYR A 113 -9.37 3.88 -4.71
N VAL A 114 -9.05 3.95 -5.98
CA VAL A 114 -7.81 4.53 -6.51
C VAL A 114 -8.12 5.91 -7.06
N CYS A 115 -7.56 6.94 -6.44
CA CYS A 115 -7.64 8.29 -6.99
C CYS A 115 -6.54 8.53 -8.05
N ASP A 116 -6.76 9.53 -8.89
CA ASP A 116 -5.79 9.96 -9.90
C ASP A 116 -4.41 10.30 -9.30
N LYS A 117 -3.39 10.36 -10.16
CA LYS A 117 -1.98 10.54 -9.75
C LYS A 117 -1.77 11.87 -9.01
N ASP A 118 -2.39 12.95 -9.47
CA ASP A 118 -2.23 14.27 -8.86
C ASP A 118 -2.86 14.32 -7.46
N THR A 119 -4.06 13.80 -7.31
CA THR A 119 -4.72 13.66 -6.01
C THR A 119 -3.90 12.77 -5.06
N ARG A 120 -3.24 11.71 -5.55
CA ARG A 120 -2.36 10.86 -4.73
C ARG A 120 -1.15 11.65 -4.20
N VAL A 121 -0.55 12.53 -5.02
CA VAL A 121 0.55 13.41 -4.59
C VAL A 121 0.09 14.33 -3.46
N VAL A 122 -1.02 15.03 -3.65
CA VAL A 122 -1.58 15.93 -2.63
C VAL A 122 -1.90 15.18 -1.33
N LYS A 123 -2.55 14.02 -1.42
CA LYS A 123 -2.82 13.17 -0.25
C LYS A 123 -1.54 12.75 0.49
N ASN A 124 -0.48 12.46 -0.23
CA ASN A 124 0.79 12.09 0.40
C ASN A 124 1.42 13.26 1.15
N ILE A 125 1.40 14.47 0.57
CA ILE A 125 1.88 15.70 1.23
C ILE A 125 1.07 15.96 2.51
N LEU A 126 -0.26 15.88 2.44
CA LEU A 126 -1.13 16.07 3.60
C LEU A 126 -0.89 15.03 4.69
N ARG A 127 -0.68 13.76 4.34
CA ARG A 127 -0.33 12.69 5.29
C ARG A 127 1.02 12.96 5.97
N GLN A 128 2.02 13.43 5.21
CA GLN A 128 3.32 13.82 5.78
C GLN A 128 3.16 14.99 6.76
N ARG A 129 2.40 16.02 6.38
CA ARG A 129 2.10 17.13 7.29
C ARG A 129 1.43 16.65 8.58
N MET A 130 0.39 15.80 8.47
CA MET A 130 -0.29 15.23 9.64
C MET A 130 0.65 14.41 10.53
N PHE A 131 1.55 13.64 9.93
CA PHE A 131 2.57 12.88 10.66
C PHE A 131 3.49 13.81 11.45
N LEU A 132 4.02 14.86 10.82
CA LEU A 132 4.90 15.84 11.47
C LEU A 132 4.20 16.59 12.60
N VAL A 133 2.94 16.99 12.40
CA VAL A 133 2.13 17.64 13.45
C VAL A 133 1.93 16.71 14.65
N LYS A 134 1.60 15.43 14.40
CA LYS A 134 1.48 14.43 15.48
C LYS A 134 2.79 14.24 16.22
N LEU A 135 3.91 14.14 15.50
CA LEU A 135 5.23 13.99 16.09
C LEU A 135 5.59 15.20 16.98
N ALA A 136 5.37 16.42 16.46
CA ALA A 136 5.58 17.65 17.24
C ALA A 136 4.72 17.66 18.51
N THR A 137 3.44 17.27 18.43
CA THR A 137 2.56 17.16 19.60
C THR A 137 3.07 16.13 20.61
N MET A 138 3.54 14.97 20.16
CA MET A 138 4.11 13.94 21.03
C MET A 138 5.37 14.46 21.77
N VAL A 139 6.24 15.18 21.08
CA VAL A 139 7.44 15.79 21.69
C VAL A 139 7.04 16.86 22.70
N LYS A 140 6.12 17.75 22.36
CA LYS A 140 5.60 18.78 23.28
C LYS A 140 5.02 18.16 24.55
N ASN A 141 4.18 17.14 24.42
CA ASN A 141 3.60 16.41 25.56
C ASN A 141 4.69 15.75 26.42
N ARG A 142 5.75 15.23 25.80
CA ARG A 142 6.88 14.64 26.53
C ARG A 142 7.65 15.67 27.35
N ILE A 143 7.84 16.86 26.79
CA ILE A 143 8.51 17.98 27.49
C ILE A 143 7.65 18.43 28.68
N HIS A 144 6.34 18.63 28.48
CA HIS A 144 5.43 18.94 29.60
C HIS A 144 5.51 17.90 30.74
N LEU A 145 5.50 16.63 30.38
CA LEU A 145 5.61 15.55 31.37
C LEU A 145 6.92 15.60 32.16
N ILE A 146 8.04 15.99 31.52
CA ILE A 146 9.32 16.14 32.21
C ILE A 146 9.26 17.34 33.16
N ILE A 147 8.76 18.48 32.70
CA ILE A 147 8.60 19.69 33.52
C ILE A 147 7.68 19.42 34.72
N ASP A 148 6.59 18.72 34.52
CA ASP A 148 5.63 18.38 35.60
C ASP A 148 6.25 17.50 36.69
N ARG A 149 7.30 16.73 36.36
CA ARG A 149 8.06 15.92 37.34
C ARG A 149 9.11 16.71 38.12
N HIS A 150 9.38 17.96 37.73
CA HIS A 150 10.34 18.86 38.34
C HIS A 150 9.65 20.18 38.79
N PRO A 151 8.96 20.17 39.95
CA PRO A 151 8.21 21.33 40.43
C PRO A 151 9.09 22.58 40.59
N GLU A 152 10.36 22.39 40.94
CA GLU A 152 11.34 23.46 41.04
C GLU A 152 11.61 24.19 39.72
N VAL A 153 11.57 23.47 38.62
CA VAL A 153 11.69 24.05 37.26
C VAL A 153 10.35 24.66 36.80
N LYS A 154 9.26 23.93 37.05
CA LYS A 154 7.90 24.36 36.65
C LYS A 154 7.54 25.72 37.23
N ASN A 155 7.86 25.94 38.52
CA ASN A 155 7.58 27.21 39.24
C ASN A 155 8.41 28.40 38.76
N GLN A 156 9.48 28.17 37.97
CA GLN A 156 10.31 29.22 37.37
C GLN A 156 9.86 29.59 35.97
N ILE A 157 8.96 28.79 35.34
CA ILE A 157 8.45 29.01 33.99
C ILE A 157 7.17 29.87 34.11
N ASP A 158 7.30 31.17 33.83
CA ASP A 158 6.19 32.11 33.75
C ASP A 158 5.83 32.40 32.27
N LEU A 159 5.43 31.35 31.55
CA LEU A 159 5.06 31.43 30.13
C LEU A 159 3.68 30.80 29.92
N SER A 160 2.81 31.53 29.24
CA SER A 160 1.46 31.03 28.84
C SER A 160 1.53 29.95 27.76
N ASP A 161 2.55 30.00 26.91
CA ASP A 161 2.86 29.00 25.87
C ASP A 161 4.36 28.70 25.82
N LEU A 162 4.74 27.55 26.40
CA LEU A 162 6.12 27.07 26.43
C LEU A 162 6.73 26.89 25.02
N PHE A 163 5.90 26.63 24.01
CA PHE A 163 6.32 26.39 22.63
C PHE A 163 6.01 27.56 21.69
N GLY A 164 5.59 28.67 22.27
CA GLY A 164 5.47 29.95 21.56
C GLY A 164 6.83 30.59 21.31
N LYS A 165 6.83 31.77 20.67
CA LYS A 165 8.06 32.48 20.31
C LYS A 165 8.98 32.72 21.53
N GLN A 166 8.41 33.19 22.66
CA GLN A 166 9.17 33.47 23.89
C GLN A 166 9.70 32.19 24.59
N GLY A 167 9.01 31.06 24.47
CA GLY A 167 9.45 29.81 25.09
C GLY A 167 10.46 29.03 24.28
N MET A 168 10.72 29.44 23.04
CA MET A 168 11.70 28.81 22.14
C MET A 168 13.01 29.60 22.02
N GLU A 169 13.08 30.82 22.58
CA GLU A 169 14.28 31.64 22.75
C GLU A 169 14.99 31.28 24.06
#